data_67eea88b43675b7251ffe798eebc205e
#
_entry.id   67eea88b43675b7251ffe798eebc205e
#
_cell.length_a   1.000
_cell.length_b   1.000
_cell.length_c   1.000
_cell.angle_alpha   90.00
_cell.angle_beta   90.00
_cell.angle_gamma   90.00
#
_symmetry.space_group_name_H-M   'P 1'
#
loop_
_entity.id
_entity.type
_entity.pdbx_description
1 polymer ?
#
loop_
_entity_poly.entity_id
_entity_poly.type
_entity_poly.pdbx_seq_one_letter_code
_entity_poly.pdbx_strand_id
1 'polypeptide(L)'
;MEFRKGILFIRLKGDLNKDTIKGIIDKDFKYVVLNIDDMYSIDSYSIKYLNKIYRLYENNNNKFIICDKFNVSRNLLRDIPKINREYDAFKLFERMI
;
A
#
# COMPACT_ATOMS: atom_id res chain seq x y z
N MET A 1 3.00 -8.59 8.68
CA MET A 1 1.87 -7.66 8.86
C MET A 1 1.88 -7.13 10.27
N GLU A 2 1.77 -5.85 10.45
CA GLU A 2 1.85 -5.22 11.77
C GLU A 2 0.78 -4.14 11.89
N PHE A 3 0.04 -4.14 13.01
CA PHE A 3 -0.98 -3.13 13.28
C PHE A 3 -0.50 -2.21 14.40
N ARG A 4 -0.32 -0.92 14.11
CA ARG A 4 0.20 0.06 15.07
C ARG A 4 -0.57 1.37 14.99
N LYS A 5 -1.06 1.84 16.14
CA LYS A 5 -1.76 3.14 16.25
C LYS A 5 -2.87 3.33 15.22
N GLY A 6 -3.63 2.27 14.96
CA GLY A 6 -4.72 2.31 13.99
C GLY A 6 -4.33 2.14 12.54
N ILE A 7 -3.06 1.91 12.25
CA ILE A 7 -2.55 1.75 10.89
C ILE A 7 -2.07 0.33 10.68
N LEU A 8 -2.53 -0.31 9.62
CA LEU A 8 -2.05 -1.64 9.24
C LEU A 8 -0.86 -1.48 8.28
N PHE A 9 0.29 -1.99 8.70
CA PHE A 9 1.50 -2.02 7.87
C PHE A 9 1.64 -3.40 7.25
N ILE A 10 1.63 -3.47 5.92
CA ILE A 10 1.85 -4.69 5.17
C ILE A 10 3.17 -4.56 4.45
N ARG A 11 4.12 -5.44 4.75
CA ARG A 11 5.45 -5.42 4.14
C ARG A 11 5.54 -6.55 3.13
N LEU A 12 5.68 -6.18 1.86
CA LEU A 12 5.81 -7.15 0.77
C LEU A 12 7.27 -7.48 0.55
N LYS A 13 7.53 -8.76 0.25
CA LYS A 13 8.87 -9.24 0.00
C LYS A 13 8.85 -10.15 -1.23
N GLY A 14 9.84 -9.98 -2.10
CA GLY A 14 9.97 -10.82 -3.28
C GLY A 14 9.11 -10.36 -4.45
N ASP A 15 8.61 -11.31 -5.22
CA ASP A 15 7.85 -11.02 -6.43
C ASP A 15 6.37 -10.87 -6.14
N LEU A 16 5.77 -9.82 -6.69
CA LEU A 16 4.36 -9.56 -6.55
C LEU A 16 3.65 -9.95 -7.83
N ASN A 17 2.86 -11.02 -7.76
CA ASN A 17 2.16 -11.58 -8.90
C ASN A 17 0.78 -12.06 -8.49
N LYS A 18 0.05 -12.63 -9.44
CA LYS A 18 -1.31 -13.11 -9.24
C LYS A 18 -1.46 -14.01 -8.01
N ASP A 19 -0.49 -14.87 -7.76
CA ASP A 19 -0.58 -15.84 -6.67
C ASP A 19 -0.24 -15.21 -5.31
N THR A 20 0.71 -14.27 -5.29
CA THR A 20 1.17 -13.64 -4.04
C THR A 20 0.31 -12.46 -3.62
N ILE A 21 -0.39 -11.80 -4.55
CA ILE A 21 -1.17 -10.60 -4.22
C ILE A 21 -2.54 -10.92 -3.63
N LYS A 22 -3.06 -12.13 -3.90
CA LYS A 22 -4.38 -12.51 -3.40
C LYS A 22 -4.40 -12.54 -1.88
N GLY A 23 -5.40 -11.92 -1.30
CA GLY A 23 -5.58 -11.93 0.14
C GLY A 23 -4.70 -10.97 0.91
N ILE A 24 -3.86 -10.20 0.23
CA ILE A 24 -3.03 -9.19 0.91
C ILE A 24 -3.91 -8.18 1.62
N ILE A 25 -4.98 -7.72 0.95
CA ILE A 25 -5.88 -6.71 1.49
C ILE A 25 -7.31 -7.16 1.23
N ASP A 26 -7.84 -8.00 2.09
CA ASP A 26 -9.22 -8.46 1.97
C ASP A 26 -10.12 -7.94 3.10
N LYS A 27 -9.64 -6.99 3.91
CA LYS A 27 -10.34 -6.54 5.11
C LYS A 27 -10.47 -5.03 5.18
N ASP A 28 -11.48 -4.59 5.89
CA ASP A 28 -11.84 -3.19 6.01
C ASP A 28 -11.01 -2.48 7.09
N PHE A 29 -9.76 -2.19 6.77
CA PHE A 29 -8.94 -1.35 7.62
C PHE A 29 -9.10 0.10 7.16
N LYS A 30 -9.14 1.01 8.12
CA LYS A 30 -9.29 2.42 7.82
C LYS A 30 -8.03 3.03 7.20
N TYR A 31 -6.87 2.62 7.71
CA TYR A 31 -5.58 3.12 7.25
C TYR A 31 -4.65 1.95 6.96
N VAL A 32 -4.14 1.88 5.73
CA VAL A 32 -3.23 0.82 5.30
C VAL A 32 -1.99 1.43 4.65
N VAL A 33 -0.83 0.96 5.06
CA VAL A 33 0.45 1.29 4.43
C VAL A 33 1.01 -0.01 3.83
N LEU A 34 1.19 -0.01 2.52
CA LEU A 34 1.80 -1.13 1.81
C LEU A 34 3.26 -0.79 1.56
N ASN A 35 4.17 -1.46 2.27
CA ASN A 35 5.60 -1.25 2.12
C ASN A 35 6.15 -2.18 1.05
N ILE A 36 6.72 -1.60 -0.01
CA ILE A 36 7.26 -2.34 -1.14
C ILE A 36 8.78 -2.22 -1.25
N ASP A 37 9.44 -1.79 -0.18
CA ASP A 37 10.90 -1.60 -0.22
C ASP A 37 11.66 -2.91 -0.52
N ASP A 38 11.13 -4.05 -0.10
CA ASP A 38 11.75 -5.36 -0.32
C ASP A 38 11.12 -6.13 -1.49
N MET A 39 10.32 -5.48 -2.30
CA MET A 39 9.71 -6.08 -3.48
C MET A 39 10.74 -6.17 -4.61
N TYR A 40 10.81 -7.34 -5.26
CA TYR A 40 11.72 -7.55 -6.39
C TYR A 40 11.07 -7.21 -7.73
N SER A 41 9.83 -7.61 -7.90
CA SER A 41 9.12 -7.37 -9.15
C SER A 41 7.62 -7.28 -8.90
N ILE A 42 6.92 -6.70 -9.87
CA ILE A 42 5.46 -6.62 -9.83
C ILE A 42 4.94 -6.84 -11.26
N ASP A 43 3.96 -7.73 -11.41
CA ASP A 43 3.38 -7.99 -12.72
C ASP A 43 2.18 -7.06 -13.00
N SER A 44 1.69 -7.10 -14.25
CA SER A 44 0.59 -6.22 -14.66
C SER A 44 -0.72 -6.54 -13.93
N TYR A 45 -0.95 -7.79 -13.57
CA TYR A 45 -2.12 -8.17 -12.79
C TYR A 45 -2.11 -7.49 -11.42
N SER A 46 -0.96 -7.54 -10.75
CA SER A 46 -0.79 -6.95 -9.42
C SER A 46 -0.92 -5.43 -9.46
N ILE A 47 -0.41 -4.79 -10.50
CA ILE A 47 -0.55 -3.34 -10.69
C ILE A 47 -2.04 -2.97 -10.78
N LYS A 48 -2.81 -3.68 -11.59
CA LYS A 48 -4.24 -3.44 -11.72
C LYS A 48 -4.98 -3.70 -10.42
N TYR A 49 -4.61 -4.75 -9.72
CA TYR A 49 -5.23 -5.11 -8.44
C TYR A 49 -5.00 -4.03 -7.39
N LEU A 50 -3.77 -3.55 -7.25
CA LEU A 50 -3.46 -2.50 -6.28
C LEU A 50 -4.19 -1.19 -6.60
N ASN A 51 -4.27 -0.81 -7.86
CA ASN A 51 -5.01 0.38 -8.25
C ASN A 51 -6.51 0.23 -7.96
N LYS A 52 -7.05 -0.96 -8.14
CA LYS A 52 -8.45 -1.23 -7.80
C LYS A 52 -8.69 -1.11 -6.29
N ILE A 53 -7.80 -1.68 -5.49
CA ILE A 53 -7.88 -1.60 -4.03
C ILE A 53 -7.80 -0.15 -3.56
N TYR A 54 -6.89 0.62 -4.15
CA TYR A 54 -6.76 2.03 -3.81
C TYR A 54 -8.08 2.79 -4.05
N ARG A 55 -8.72 2.56 -5.20
CA ARG A 55 -9.99 3.22 -5.53
C ARG A 55 -11.10 2.81 -4.57
N LEU A 56 -11.16 1.54 -4.19
CA LEU A 56 -12.14 1.08 -3.21
C LEU A 56 -11.94 1.74 -1.86
N TYR A 57 -10.70 1.89 -1.43
CA TYR A 57 -10.38 2.59 -0.19
C TYR A 57 -10.82 4.05 -0.24
N GLU A 58 -10.51 4.74 -1.33
CA GLU A 58 -10.90 6.14 -1.49
C GLU A 58 -12.43 6.31 -1.48
N ASN A 59 -13.15 5.41 -2.15
CA ASN A 59 -14.61 5.48 -2.21
C ASN A 59 -15.27 5.25 -0.85
N ASN A 60 -14.60 4.57 0.05
CA ASN A 60 -15.11 4.27 1.39
C ASN A 60 -14.53 5.19 2.47
N ASN A 61 -13.87 6.28 2.08
CA ASN A 61 -13.18 7.19 2.99
C ASN A 61 -12.09 6.53 3.82
N ASN A 62 -11.56 5.42 3.35
CA ASN A 62 -10.40 4.76 3.93
C ASN A 62 -9.15 5.23 3.22
N LYS A 63 -7.99 5.01 3.82
CA LYS A 63 -6.73 5.49 3.25
C LYS A 63 -5.80 4.33 2.95
N PHE A 64 -5.26 4.34 1.75
CA PHE A 64 -4.30 3.35 1.26
C PHE A 64 -3.10 4.10 0.69
N ILE A 65 -1.91 3.81 1.22
CA ILE A 65 -0.70 4.53 0.85
C ILE A 65 0.43 3.53 0.66
N ILE A 66 1.36 3.86 -0.23
CA ILE A 66 2.51 3.00 -0.52
C ILE A 66 3.77 3.61 0.09
N CYS A 67 4.51 2.80 0.84
CA CYS A 67 5.84 3.15 1.31
C CYS A 67 6.84 2.62 0.28
N ASP A 68 7.53 3.53 -0.40
CA ASP A 68 8.39 3.23 -1.54
C ASP A 68 9.66 4.07 -1.46
N LYS A 69 10.58 3.63 -0.60
CA LYS A 69 11.84 4.35 -0.36
C LYS A 69 12.66 4.55 -1.63
N PHE A 70 12.65 3.56 -2.51
CA PHE A 70 13.47 3.57 -3.72
C PHE A 70 12.74 4.09 -4.96
N ASN A 71 11.48 4.52 -4.79
CA ASN A 71 10.69 5.10 -5.86
C ASN A 71 10.51 4.17 -7.06
N VAL A 72 10.41 2.88 -6.81
CA VAL A 72 10.28 1.87 -7.87
C VAL A 72 8.89 1.86 -8.49
N SER A 73 7.88 2.34 -7.77
CA SER A 73 6.50 2.36 -8.24
C SER A 73 6.11 3.65 -8.95
N ARG A 74 7.05 4.55 -9.18
CA ARG A 74 6.79 5.89 -9.71
C ARG A 74 5.91 5.89 -10.95
N ASN A 75 6.21 5.02 -11.90
CA ASN A 75 5.48 4.96 -13.17
C ASN A 75 4.39 3.90 -13.20
N LEU A 76 4.39 2.99 -12.22
CA LEU A 76 3.49 1.83 -12.21
C LEU A 76 2.23 2.08 -11.37
N LEU A 77 2.39 2.80 -10.26
CA LEU A 77 1.31 3.03 -9.30
C LEU A 77 1.19 4.54 -9.03
N ARG A 78 1.04 5.31 -10.11
CA ARG A 78 1.10 6.79 -10.05
C ARG A 78 0.00 7.41 -9.21
N ASP A 79 -1.19 6.84 -9.25
CA ASP A 79 -2.36 7.43 -8.60
C ASP A 79 -2.38 7.19 -7.09
N ILE A 80 -1.58 6.24 -6.60
CA ILE A 80 -1.56 5.90 -5.18
C ILE A 80 -0.56 6.79 -4.47
N PRO A 81 -0.96 7.49 -3.39
CA PRO A 81 -0.03 8.32 -2.64
C PRO A 81 1.13 7.51 -2.06
N LYS A 82 2.30 8.13 -1.98
CA LYS A 82 3.53 7.46 -1.54
C LYS A 82 4.21 8.22 -0.42
N ILE A 83 4.87 7.45 0.45
CA ILE A 83 5.76 7.98 1.49
C ILE A 83 7.10 7.27 1.39
N ASN A 84 8.14 7.89 1.93
CA ASN A 84 9.50 7.33 1.88
C ASN A 84 9.76 6.33 3.00
N ARG A 85 9.16 6.56 4.18
CA ARG A 85 9.37 5.74 5.37
C ARG A 85 8.05 5.46 6.03
N GLU A 86 7.94 4.28 6.68
CA GLU A 86 6.72 3.93 7.41
C GLU A 86 6.36 4.97 8.48
N TYR A 87 7.36 5.54 9.12
CA TYR A 87 7.16 6.57 10.14
C TYR A 87 6.39 7.78 9.60
N ASP A 88 6.56 8.10 8.34
CA ASP A 88 5.87 9.25 7.73
C ASP A 88 4.35 9.06 7.69
N ALA A 89 3.89 7.82 7.74
CA ALA A 89 2.45 7.53 7.77
C ALA A 89 1.78 8.09 9.03
N PHE A 90 2.45 8.05 10.18
CA PHE A 90 1.89 8.58 11.41
C PHE A 90 1.63 10.08 11.30
N LYS A 91 2.55 10.82 10.69
CA LYS A 91 2.39 12.25 10.47
C LYS A 91 1.28 12.57 9.48
N LEU A 92 1.22 11.80 8.41
CA LEU A 92 0.24 12.02 7.35
C LEU A 92 -1.17 11.74 7.84
N PHE A 93 -1.39 10.58 8.48
CA PHE A 93 -2.71 10.19 8.94
C PHE A 93 -3.17 10.96 10.17
N GLU A 94 -2.26 11.46 10.98
CA GLU A 94 -2.58 12.29 12.12
C GLU A 94 -3.37 13.55 11.72
N ARG A 95 -3.06 14.10 10.56
CA ARG A 95 -3.74 15.28 10.03
C ARG A 95 -5.13 14.98 9.48
N MET A 96 -5.44 13.72 9.25
CA MET A 96 -6.69 13.28 8.64
C MET A 96 -7.72 12.82 9.66
N ILE A 97 -7.32 12.70 10.91
CA ILE A 97 -8.18 12.21 11.98
C ILE A 97 -8.91 13.35 12.66
#